data_7f147f566c6f91acaa0e66f37c1a7ac6
#
_entry.id   7f147f566c6f91acaa0e66f37c1a7ac6
#
_cell.length_a   1.000
_cell.length_b   1.000
_cell.length_c   1.000
_cell.angle_alpha   90.00
_cell.angle_beta   90.00
_cell.angle_gamma   90.00
#
_symmetry.space_group_name_H-M   'P 1'
#
loop_
_entity.id
_entity.type
_entity.pdbx_description
1 polymer ?
#
loop_
_entity_poly.entity_id
_entity_poly.type
_entity_poly.pdbx_seq_one_letter_code
_entity_poly.pdbx_strand_id
1 'polypeptide(L)'
;MTDKKEEGPTLKGICNNNVNNMPCDDLYEAFNNFIFNKDKKVLGKLLHRFKYYQNTFNLPGDIVELGVFKGSGVATWIKFLDIFECNSNKKVIGFDLFDSLNTVVENYKNGDTMKVVYSKVNSEELTIEAIDNKLEKINVDKSKYILVKGDVCKTTKEFVVNNPGFRISLIYVDLDLGEPVYHSLMNLWDRLLPGGYIIFDEYEYHKFDESVGVDKFLKDKKIKYEIKSTHWIAPTSYMIKKEN
;
A
#
# COMPACT_ATOMS: atom_id res chain seq x y z
N MET A 1 55.86 4.87 -17.65
CA MET A 1 54.63 4.07 -17.81
C MET A 1 53.92 4.14 -16.48
N THR A 2 52.93 5.01 -16.38
CA THR A 2 52.11 5.18 -15.17
C THR A 2 50.92 4.25 -15.30
N ASP A 3 50.89 3.23 -14.47
CA ASP A 3 49.74 2.34 -14.33
C ASP A 3 48.49 3.16 -13.98
N LYS A 4 47.61 3.34 -14.95
CA LYS A 4 46.27 3.74 -14.70
C LYS A 4 45.57 2.54 -14.05
N LYS A 5 45.40 2.58 -12.72
CA LYS A 5 44.45 1.73 -12.06
C LYS A 5 43.08 2.00 -12.72
N GLU A 6 42.54 1.00 -13.39
CA GLU A 6 41.13 1.02 -13.80
C GLU A 6 40.31 1.15 -12.51
N GLU A 7 39.73 2.32 -12.33
CA GLU A 7 38.72 2.52 -11.29
C GLU A 7 37.54 1.63 -11.66
N GLY A 8 37.29 0.61 -10.86
CA GLY A 8 36.08 -0.18 -10.97
C GLY A 8 34.83 0.69 -10.88
N PRO A 9 33.64 0.17 -11.21
CA PRO A 9 32.39 0.96 -11.18
C PRO A 9 32.21 1.54 -9.78
N THR A 10 32.35 2.87 -9.70
CA THR A 10 32.13 3.58 -8.44
C THR A 10 30.65 3.56 -8.12
N LEU A 11 30.29 3.47 -6.83
CA LEU A 11 28.90 3.60 -6.37
C LEU A 11 28.19 4.85 -6.95
N LYS A 12 28.92 5.90 -7.29
CA LYS A 12 28.43 7.09 -8.00
C LYS A 12 27.85 6.79 -9.40
N GLY A 13 28.28 5.73 -10.05
CA GLY A 13 27.71 5.29 -11.34
C GLY A 13 26.44 4.48 -11.20
N ILE A 14 26.18 3.93 -10.02
CA ILE A 14 25.00 3.10 -9.72
C ILE A 14 23.87 3.95 -9.14
N CYS A 15 24.20 5.00 -8.38
CA CYS A 15 23.24 5.90 -7.79
C CYS A 15 23.10 7.15 -8.67
N ASN A 16 22.10 7.17 -9.54
CA ASN A 16 21.74 8.40 -10.22
C ASN A 16 21.16 9.41 -9.23
N ASN A 17 21.96 10.42 -8.94
CA ASN A 17 21.58 11.73 -8.38
C ASN A 17 20.59 11.80 -7.21
N ASN A 18 21.16 12.11 -6.03
CA ASN A 18 20.57 12.93 -4.95
C ASN A 18 19.04 12.91 -4.77
N VAL A 19 18.47 11.76 -4.62
CA VAL A 19 17.15 11.65 -4.00
C VAL A 19 17.33 11.96 -2.51
N ASN A 20 16.82 13.09 -2.05
CA ASN A 20 16.92 13.61 -0.67
C ASN A 20 18.30 14.11 -0.19
N ASN A 21 19.20 14.50 -1.08
CA ASN A 21 20.54 14.96 -0.68
C ASN A 21 21.32 13.96 0.20
N MET A 22 20.90 12.68 0.24
CA MET A 22 21.65 11.65 0.93
C MET A 22 22.84 11.24 0.06
N PRO A 23 24.08 11.28 0.54
CA PRO A 23 25.22 10.75 -0.17
C PRO A 23 25.00 9.28 -0.56
N CYS A 24 25.54 8.87 -1.69
CA CYS A 24 25.38 7.50 -2.21
C CYS A 24 25.91 6.45 -1.23
N ASP A 25 27.00 6.76 -0.57
CA ASP A 25 27.61 5.90 0.43
C ASP A 25 26.67 5.70 1.64
N ASP A 26 25.99 6.75 2.09
CA ASP A 26 25.02 6.69 3.18
C ASP A 26 23.80 5.83 2.82
N LEU A 27 23.34 5.88 1.55
CA LEU A 27 22.24 5.03 1.09
C LEU A 27 22.65 3.55 1.06
N TYR A 28 23.88 3.25 0.63
CA TYR A 28 24.40 1.88 0.62
C TYR A 28 24.53 1.33 2.04
N GLU A 29 25.08 2.13 2.97
CA GLU A 29 25.17 1.75 4.37
C GLU A 29 23.77 1.58 5.01
N ALA A 30 22.82 2.44 4.68
CA ALA A 30 21.43 2.28 5.12
C ALA A 30 20.81 0.97 4.62
N PHE A 31 21.06 0.61 3.36
CA PHE A 31 20.63 -0.65 2.78
C PHE A 31 21.32 -1.85 3.46
N ASN A 32 22.64 -1.80 3.67
CA ASN A 32 23.37 -2.84 4.41
C ASN A 32 22.81 -3.03 5.81
N ASN A 33 22.62 -1.95 6.56
CA ASN A 33 22.05 -1.98 7.89
C ASN A 33 20.62 -2.57 7.90
N PHE A 34 19.84 -2.27 6.87
CA PHE A 34 18.51 -2.86 6.68
C PHE A 34 18.58 -4.37 6.43
N ILE A 35 19.45 -4.83 5.53
CA ILE A 35 19.58 -6.26 5.19
C ILE A 35 20.19 -7.08 6.33
N PHE A 36 21.17 -6.53 7.03
CA PHE A 36 21.79 -7.20 8.19
C PHE A 36 20.97 -7.07 9.47
N ASN A 37 19.79 -6.42 9.40
CA ASN A 37 18.90 -6.37 10.54
C ASN A 37 18.29 -7.76 10.80
N LYS A 38 18.19 -8.09 12.09
CA LYS A 38 17.59 -9.35 12.57
C LYS A 38 16.08 -9.42 12.30
N ASP A 39 15.39 -8.28 12.24
CA ASP A 39 13.94 -8.21 11.96
C ASP A 39 13.66 -8.25 10.44
N LYS A 40 12.98 -9.30 10.01
CA LYS A 40 12.61 -9.52 8.60
C LYS A 40 11.26 -8.93 8.22
N LYS A 41 10.51 -8.32 9.14
CA LYS A 41 9.10 -7.96 8.87
C LYS A 41 8.96 -6.97 7.72
N VAL A 42 9.75 -5.91 7.74
CA VAL A 42 9.71 -4.87 6.69
C VAL A 42 10.15 -5.44 5.35
N LEU A 43 11.23 -6.22 5.33
CA LEU A 43 11.69 -6.90 4.10
C LEU A 43 10.63 -7.86 3.57
N GLY A 44 10.03 -8.66 4.45
CA GLY A 44 8.97 -9.59 4.07
C GLY A 44 7.74 -8.87 3.51
N LYS A 45 7.29 -7.77 4.14
CA LYS A 45 6.18 -6.96 3.64
C LYS A 45 6.48 -6.39 2.24
N LEU A 46 7.71 -5.91 2.01
CA LEU A 46 8.15 -5.44 0.70
C LEU A 46 8.12 -6.54 -0.37
N LEU A 47 8.70 -7.72 -0.06
CA LEU A 47 8.76 -8.85 -0.98
C LEU A 47 7.37 -9.40 -1.31
N HIS A 48 6.46 -9.47 -0.33
CA HIS A 48 5.08 -9.89 -0.56
C HIS A 48 4.31 -8.86 -1.41
N ARG A 49 4.48 -7.55 -1.17
CA ARG A 49 3.93 -6.53 -2.05
C ARG A 49 4.41 -6.72 -3.49
N PHE A 50 5.70 -6.92 -3.71
CA PHE A 50 6.25 -7.15 -5.04
C PHE A 50 5.69 -8.42 -5.70
N LYS A 51 5.62 -9.54 -4.96
CA LYS A 51 5.08 -10.81 -5.46
C LYS A 51 3.67 -10.66 -6.05
N TYR A 52 2.78 -9.96 -5.35
CA TYR A 52 1.40 -9.78 -5.81
C TYR A 52 1.28 -8.72 -6.89
N TYR A 53 2.08 -7.64 -6.80
CA TYR A 53 2.16 -6.64 -7.86
C TYR A 53 2.59 -7.28 -9.19
N GLN A 54 3.62 -8.11 -9.18
CA GLN A 54 4.11 -8.81 -10.37
C GLN A 54 3.02 -9.62 -11.07
N ASN A 55 2.12 -10.22 -10.32
CA ASN A 55 1.02 -11.00 -10.88
C ASN A 55 -0.06 -10.13 -11.56
N THR A 56 -0.02 -8.83 -11.40
CA THR A 56 -0.98 -7.87 -11.99
C THR A 56 -0.41 -7.06 -13.14
N PHE A 57 0.81 -7.30 -13.60
CA PHE A 57 1.46 -6.54 -14.68
C PHE A 57 0.62 -6.46 -15.97
N ASN A 58 -0.01 -7.56 -16.35
CA ASN A 58 -0.80 -7.64 -17.57
C ASN A 58 -2.25 -7.14 -17.40
N LEU A 59 -2.63 -6.70 -16.20
CA LEU A 59 -3.95 -6.16 -15.95
C LEU A 59 -3.91 -4.63 -16.07
N PRO A 60 -4.79 -4.00 -16.86
CA PRO A 60 -4.98 -2.56 -16.75
C PRO A 60 -5.64 -2.23 -15.40
N GLY A 61 -5.62 -0.94 -15.02
CA GLY A 61 -6.26 -0.49 -13.79
C GLY A 61 -5.28 -0.17 -12.68
N ASP A 62 -5.76 0.64 -11.77
CA ASP A 62 -4.98 1.26 -10.70
C ASP A 62 -4.68 0.30 -9.55
N ILE A 63 -3.75 0.70 -8.70
CA ILE A 63 -3.48 0.06 -7.41
C ILE A 63 -4.21 0.86 -6.34
N VAL A 64 -4.98 0.19 -5.50
CA VAL A 64 -5.67 0.80 -4.35
C VAL A 64 -4.99 0.37 -3.06
N GLU A 65 -4.68 1.31 -2.19
CA GLU A 65 -4.26 1.07 -0.81
C GLU A 65 -5.31 1.63 0.14
N LEU A 66 -5.87 0.77 0.97
CA LEU A 66 -6.81 1.09 2.02
C LEU A 66 -6.06 1.07 3.35
N GLY A 67 -5.88 2.24 3.97
CA GLY A 67 -4.97 2.44 5.08
C GLY A 67 -3.57 2.83 4.59
N VAL A 68 -3.31 4.14 4.54
CA VAL A 68 -2.05 4.72 4.01
C VAL A 68 -1.03 4.96 5.10
N PHE A 69 -1.52 5.30 6.31
CA PHE A 69 -0.70 5.62 7.47
C PHE A 69 0.36 6.69 7.14
N LYS A 70 1.66 6.38 7.21
CA LYS A 70 2.78 7.31 6.92
C LYS A 70 3.19 7.35 5.43
N GLY A 71 2.48 6.66 4.55
CA GLY A 71 2.67 6.70 3.10
C GLY A 71 3.72 5.75 2.53
N SER A 72 4.36 4.90 3.35
CA SER A 72 5.40 3.99 2.85
C SER A 72 4.88 2.97 1.84
N GLY A 73 3.62 2.53 1.98
CA GLY A 73 2.97 1.64 1.03
C GLY A 73 2.75 2.31 -0.31
N VAL A 74 2.11 3.48 -0.31
CA VAL A 74 1.91 4.31 -1.52
C VAL A 74 3.23 4.55 -2.25
N ALA A 75 4.28 4.97 -1.52
CA ALA A 75 5.61 5.18 -2.10
C ALA A 75 6.19 3.90 -2.71
N THR A 76 5.97 2.74 -2.08
CA THR A 76 6.43 1.44 -2.58
C THR A 76 5.74 1.09 -3.90
N TRP A 77 4.41 1.25 -3.98
CA TRP A 77 3.66 0.98 -5.20
C TRP A 77 4.09 1.89 -6.36
N ILE A 78 4.29 3.19 -6.09
CA ILE A 78 4.77 4.14 -7.09
C ILE A 78 6.14 3.72 -7.61
N LYS A 79 7.08 3.36 -6.72
CA LYS A 79 8.41 2.88 -7.13
C LYS A 79 8.32 1.62 -7.98
N PHE A 80 7.40 0.70 -7.70
CA PHE A 80 7.20 -0.47 -8.56
C PHE A 80 6.69 -0.06 -9.94
N LEU A 81 5.73 0.86 -10.02
CA LEU A 81 5.25 1.39 -11.30
C LEU A 81 6.39 2.06 -12.08
N ASP A 82 7.21 2.87 -11.43
CA ASP A 82 8.32 3.58 -12.09
C ASP A 82 9.42 2.62 -12.59
N ILE A 83 9.70 1.56 -11.83
CA ILE A 83 10.74 0.58 -12.19
C ILE A 83 10.26 -0.38 -13.29
N PHE A 84 9.02 -0.87 -13.19
CA PHE A 84 8.56 -2.00 -13.99
C PHE A 84 7.51 -1.62 -15.05
N GLU A 85 6.79 -0.51 -14.86
CA GLU A 85 5.71 -0.05 -15.73
C GLU A 85 5.79 1.46 -16.01
N CYS A 86 6.99 1.99 -16.26
CA CYS A 86 7.26 3.44 -16.38
C CYS A 86 6.40 4.16 -17.44
N ASN A 87 5.92 3.45 -18.44
CA ASN A 87 5.03 3.99 -19.48
C ASN A 87 3.54 3.71 -19.22
N SER A 88 3.21 3.18 -18.05
CA SER A 88 1.82 2.88 -17.67
C SER A 88 1.09 4.14 -17.20
N ASN A 89 -0.20 4.22 -17.50
CA ASN A 89 -1.10 5.23 -16.94
C ASN A 89 -1.66 4.84 -15.57
N LYS A 90 -1.25 3.70 -15.01
CA LYS A 90 -1.68 3.26 -13.68
C LYS A 90 -1.29 4.29 -12.63
N LYS A 91 -2.19 4.45 -11.67
CA LYS A 91 -1.99 5.30 -10.48
C LYS A 91 -2.08 4.47 -9.21
N VAL A 92 -1.58 5.03 -8.14
CA VAL A 92 -1.81 4.55 -6.78
C VAL A 92 -2.88 5.42 -6.12
N ILE A 93 -3.98 4.80 -5.70
CA ILE A 93 -5.08 5.49 -5.03
C ILE A 93 -5.05 5.09 -3.55
N GLY A 94 -4.67 6.01 -2.69
CA GLY A 94 -4.60 5.80 -1.24
C GLY A 94 -5.82 6.38 -0.54
N PHE A 95 -6.51 5.56 0.25
CA PHE A 95 -7.63 6.00 1.10
C PHE A 95 -7.24 5.90 2.56
N ASP A 96 -7.41 7.00 3.30
CA ASP A 96 -7.15 7.05 4.74
C ASP A 96 -7.90 8.23 5.37
N LEU A 97 -8.03 8.23 6.68
CA LEU A 97 -8.50 9.39 7.42
C LEU A 97 -7.53 10.58 7.28
N PHE A 98 -6.25 10.30 7.10
CA PHE A 98 -5.16 11.29 7.12
C PHE A 98 -5.23 12.21 8.33
N ASP A 99 -5.52 11.61 9.47
CA ASP A 99 -5.65 12.27 10.74
C ASP A 99 -5.23 11.30 11.87
N SER A 100 -4.74 11.83 12.98
CA SER A 100 -4.16 11.02 14.07
C SER A 100 -5.18 10.31 14.93
N LEU A 101 -6.31 10.93 15.15
CA LEU A 101 -7.41 10.41 15.95
C LEU A 101 -8.68 11.13 15.53
N ASN A 102 -9.42 10.49 14.67
CA ASN A 102 -10.71 10.99 14.28
C ASN A 102 -11.78 10.31 15.16
N THR A 103 -12.77 11.07 15.57
CA THR A 103 -14.01 10.57 16.19
C THR A 103 -14.69 9.47 15.39
N VAL A 104 -14.38 9.37 14.09
CA VAL A 104 -14.83 8.28 13.20
C VAL A 104 -14.39 6.92 13.72
N VAL A 105 -13.12 6.79 14.14
CA VAL A 105 -12.58 5.51 14.64
C VAL A 105 -13.27 5.09 15.94
N GLU A 106 -13.69 6.05 16.75
CA GLU A 106 -14.42 5.79 18.00
C GLU A 106 -15.79 5.15 17.79
N ASN A 107 -16.39 5.36 16.62
CA ASN A 107 -17.69 4.81 16.28
C ASN A 107 -17.64 3.35 15.78
N TYR A 108 -16.44 2.83 15.50
CA TYR A 108 -16.28 1.45 15.07
C TYR A 108 -16.00 0.51 16.22
N LYS A 109 -16.55 -0.70 16.11
CA LYS A 109 -16.19 -1.79 17.01
C LYS A 109 -14.67 -2.02 16.97
N ASN A 110 -14.05 -2.19 18.12
CA ASN A 110 -12.59 -2.31 18.28
C ASN A 110 -11.76 -1.05 17.94
N GLY A 111 -12.40 0.11 17.72
CA GLY A 111 -11.70 1.37 17.49
C GLY A 111 -10.72 1.76 18.63
N ASP A 112 -10.99 1.33 19.87
CA ASP A 112 -10.08 1.58 21.01
C ASP A 112 -8.70 0.93 20.82
N THR A 113 -8.61 -0.19 20.09
CA THR A 113 -7.32 -0.82 19.77
C THR A 113 -6.48 0.10 18.87
N MET A 114 -7.12 0.79 17.94
CA MET A 114 -6.45 1.75 17.06
C MET A 114 -5.93 2.97 17.81
N LYS A 115 -6.64 3.44 18.87
CA LYS A 115 -6.14 4.53 19.71
C LYS A 115 -4.77 4.21 20.30
N VAL A 116 -4.53 2.97 20.72
CA VAL A 116 -3.23 2.55 21.25
C VAL A 116 -2.13 2.60 20.18
N VAL A 117 -2.46 2.26 18.94
CA VAL A 117 -1.50 2.35 17.81
C VAL A 117 -1.18 3.82 17.51
N TYR A 118 -2.20 4.64 17.34
CA TYR A 118 -2.04 6.05 16.98
C TYR A 118 -1.44 6.91 18.10
N SER A 119 -1.64 6.56 19.37
CA SER A 119 -1.03 7.28 20.52
C SER A 119 0.50 7.28 20.50
N LYS A 120 1.11 6.38 19.74
CA LYS A 120 2.58 6.23 19.60
C LYS A 120 3.14 6.92 18.36
N VAL A 121 2.30 7.57 17.58
CA VAL A 121 2.66 8.15 16.29
C VAL A 121 2.53 9.67 16.37
N ASN A 122 3.50 10.38 15.77
CA ASN A 122 3.36 11.82 15.56
C ASN A 122 2.25 12.08 14.53
N SER A 123 1.20 12.77 14.96
CA SER A 123 0.04 13.08 14.11
C SER A 123 0.36 13.86 12.86
N GLU A 124 1.36 14.75 12.93
CA GLU A 124 1.78 15.56 11.80
C GLU A 124 2.30 14.72 10.63
N GLU A 125 2.81 13.51 10.90
CA GLU A 125 3.31 12.59 9.86
C GLU A 125 2.22 11.86 9.09
N LEU A 126 0.97 11.91 9.58
CA LEU A 126 -0.17 11.19 9.00
C LEU A 126 -0.99 12.02 8.02
N THR A 127 -0.70 13.31 7.87
CA THR A 127 -1.44 14.23 7.02
C THR A 127 -1.11 14.02 5.54
N ILE A 128 -2.04 14.39 4.65
CA ILE A 128 -1.79 14.41 3.19
C ILE A 128 -0.56 15.26 2.88
N GLU A 129 -0.47 16.43 3.49
CA GLU A 129 0.63 17.38 3.26
C GLU A 129 1.99 16.76 3.63
N ALA A 130 2.05 16.00 4.72
CA ALA A 130 3.27 15.33 5.14
C ALA A 130 3.69 14.24 4.15
N ILE A 131 2.72 13.48 3.61
CA ILE A 131 2.97 12.43 2.63
C ILE A 131 3.34 13.04 1.28
N ASP A 132 2.60 14.05 0.82
CA ASP A 132 2.89 14.78 -0.41
C ASP A 132 4.32 15.36 -0.38
N ASN A 133 4.71 16.01 0.71
CA ASN A 133 6.05 16.54 0.90
C ASN A 133 7.15 15.45 0.84
N LYS A 134 6.88 14.25 1.35
CA LYS A 134 7.82 13.12 1.25
C LYS A 134 7.92 12.61 -0.20
N LEU A 135 6.80 12.51 -0.91
CA LEU A 135 6.77 12.06 -2.31
C LEU A 135 7.43 13.09 -3.24
N GLU A 136 7.18 14.37 -3.01
CA GLU A 136 7.83 15.48 -3.76
C GLU A 136 9.35 15.47 -3.58
N LYS A 137 9.84 15.28 -2.35
CA LYS A 137 11.29 15.18 -2.07
C LYS A 137 11.99 14.04 -2.82
N ILE A 138 11.27 13.00 -3.19
CA ILE A 138 11.79 11.90 -4.00
C ILE A 138 11.39 12.02 -5.48
N ASN A 139 11.00 13.21 -5.92
CA ASN A 139 10.63 13.56 -7.29
C ASN A 139 9.52 12.68 -7.89
N VAL A 140 8.55 12.24 -7.08
CA VAL A 140 7.37 11.54 -7.60
C VAL A 140 6.47 12.53 -8.34
N ASP A 141 6.11 12.18 -9.56
CA ASP A 141 5.12 12.93 -10.33
C ASP A 141 3.74 12.85 -9.66
N LYS A 142 3.15 14.02 -9.37
CA LYS A 142 1.82 14.13 -8.75
C LYS A 142 0.71 13.44 -9.55
N SER A 143 0.90 13.23 -10.84
CA SER A 143 -0.04 12.49 -11.68
C SER A 143 -0.08 10.97 -11.38
N LYS A 144 0.91 10.43 -10.68
CA LYS A 144 1.06 8.99 -10.37
C LYS A 144 0.23 8.52 -9.19
N TYR A 145 -0.33 9.42 -8.38
CA TYR A 145 -1.10 9.03 -7.21
C TYR A 145 -2.26 9.98 -6.91
N ILE A 146 -3.21 9.50 -6.12
CA ILE A 146 -4.31 10.27 -5.55
C ILE A 146 -4.46 9.84 -4.09
N LEU A 147 -4.44 10.80 -3.16
CA LEU A 147 -4.73 10.57 -1.75
C LEU A 147 -6.14 11.07 -1.46
N VAL A 148 -6.99 10.20 -0.95
CA VAL A 148 -8.42 10.47 -0.70
C VAL A 148 -8.65 10.48 0.81
N LYS A 149 -8.83 11.68 1.36
CA LYS A 149 -9.04 11.92 2.79
C LYS A 149 -10.48 11.63 3.22
N GLY A 150 -10.64 10.90 4.30
CA GLY A 150 -11.89 10.72 5.00
C GLY A 150 -12.24 9.27 5.31
N ASP A 151 -13.43 9.08 5.85
CA ASP A 151 -13.97 7.78 6.18
C ASP A 151 -14.15 6.91 4.92
N VAL A 152 -13.39 5.82 4.84
CA VAL A 152 -13.36 4.93 3.67
C VAL A 152 -14.72 4.31 3.36
N CYS A 153 -15.62 4.20 4.35
CA CYS A 153 -16.99 3.73 4.13
C CYS A 153 -17.77 4.64 3.16
N LYS A 154 -17.42 5.92 3.12
CA LYS A 154 -18.03 6.96 2.28
C LYS A 154 -17.18 7.29 1.07
N THR A 155 -15.90 7.58 1.31
CA THR A 155 -14.99 8.09 0.29
C THR A 155 -14.74 7.11 -0.84
N THR A 156 -14.69 5.80 -0.57
CA THR A 156 -14.58 4.78 -1.63
C THR A 156 -15.80 4.76 -2.55
N LYS A 157 -17.02 4.91 -1.99
CA LYS A 157 -18.24 5.00 -2.78
C LYS A 157 -18.27 6.26 -3.64
N GLU A 158 -17.99 7.41 -3.03
CA GLU A 158 -17.96 8.70 -3.72
C GLU A 158 -16.92 8.70 -4.85
N PHE A 159 -15.73 8.14 -4.59
CA PHE A 159 -14.68 8.03 -5.59
C PHE A 159 -15.12 7.19 -6.80
N VAL A 160 -15.77 6.05 -6.57
CA VAL A 160 -16.29 5.17 -7.63
C VAL A 160 -17.36 5.87 -8.46
N VAL A 161 -18.25 6.63 -7.82
CA VAL A 161 -19.32 7.39 -8.50
C VAL A 161 -18.74 8.51 -9.37
N ASN A 162 -17.78 9.24 -8.83
CA ASN A 162 -17.17 10.38 -9.51
C ASN A 162 -16.16 9.97 -10.60
N ASN A 163 -15.71 8.71 -10.62
CA ASN A 163 -14.74 8.18 -11.57
C ASN A 163 -15.31 6.94 -12.30
N PRO A 164 -16.24 7.09 -13.23
CA PRO A 164 -16.94 5.95 -13.88
C PRO A 164 -15.99 5.03 -14.64
N GLY A 165 -14.89 5.56 -15.19
CA GLY A 165 -13.85 4.80 -15.90
C GLY A 165 -12.86 4.07 -14.99
N PHE A 166 -12.90 4.30 -13.68
CA PHE A 166 -11.98 3.71 -12.72
C PHE A 166 -12.03 2.18 -12.75
N ARG A 167 -10.86 1.55 -12.83
CA ARG A 167 -10.66 0.10 -12.76
C ARG A 167 -9.48 -0.20 -11.85
N ILE A 168 -9.49 -1.37 -11.23
CA ILE A 168 -8.51 -1.77 -10.22
C ILE A 168 -7.86 -3.08 -10.65
N SER A 169 -6.54 -3.15 -10.59
CA SER A 169 -5.76 -4.37 -10.75
C SER A 169 -5.40 -5.01 -9.40
N LEU A 170 -5.19 -4.20 -8.36
CA LEU A 170 -4.78 -4.66 -7.06
C LEU A 170 -5.39 -3.78 -5.95
N ILE A 171 -5.91 -4.41 -4.90
CA ILE A 171 -6.33 -3.76 -3.65
C ILE A 171 -5.47 -4.30 -2.51
N TYR A 172 -4.83 -3.42 -1.76
CA TYR A 172 -4.16 -3.74 -0.51
C TYR A 172 -4.98 -3.21 0.66
N VAL A 173 -5.39 -4.09 1.56
CA VAL A 173 -6.25 -3.79 2.70
C VAL A 173 -5.39 -3.80 3.97
N ASP A 174 -5.32 -2.66 4.66
CA ASP A 174 -4.54 -2.44 5.88
C ASP A 174 -5.33 -1.44 6.78
N LEU A 175 -6.60 -1.81 7.08
CA LEU A 175 -7.54 -0.96 7.84
C LEU A 175 -7.77 -1.43 9.26
N ASP A 176 -7.38 -2.67 9.58
CA ASP A 176 -7.50 -3.30 10.90
C ASP A 176 -8.95 -3.52 11.40
N LEU A 177 -9.91 -2.72 10.95
CA LEU A 177 -11.28 -2.67 11.41
C LEU A 177 -12.26 -3.28 10.39
N GLY A 178 -13.13 -4.18 10.85
CA GLY A 178 -14.00 -4.97 9.98
C GLY A 178 -15.06 -4.15 9.23
N GLU A 179 -15.66 -3.13 9.84
CA GLU A 179 -16.69 -2.33 9.18
C GLU A 179 -16.13 -1.48 8.03
N PRO A 180 -15.01 -0.75 8.18
CA PRO A 180 -14.32 -0.07 7.09
C PRO A 180 -13.91 -1.02 5.97
N VAL A 181 -13.38 -2.20 6.29
CA VAL A 181 -13.02 -3.23 5.30
C VAL A 181 -14.24 -3.69 4.52
N TYR A 182 -15.33 -4.04 5.21
CA TYR A 182 -16.57 -4.47 4.57
C TYR A 182 -17.09 -3.44 3.57
N HIS A 183 -17.26 -2.19 4.00
CA HIS A 183 -17.81 -1.14 3.14
C HIS A 183 -16.90 -0.81 1.97
N SER A 184 -15.60 -0.74 2.17
CA SER A 184 -14.62 -0.49 1.10
C SER A 184 -14.68 -1.59 0.04
N LEU A 185 -14.68 -2.86 0.45
CA LEU A 185 -14.77 -3.98 -0.48
C LEU A 185 -16.11 -4.01 -1.23
N MET A 186 -17.22 -3.72 -0.55
CA MET A 186 -18.55 -3.61 -1.19
C MET A 186 -18.57 -2.54 -2.29
N ASN A 187 -17.92 -1.40 -2.06
CA ASN A 187 -17.87 -0.28 -3.00
C ASN A 187 -16.91 -0.51 -4.17
N LEU A 188 -15.77 -1.17 -3.93
CA LEU A 188 -14.67 -1.32 -4.89
C LEU A 188 -14.73 -2.61 -5.73
N TRP A 189 -15.44 -3.64 -5.25
CA TRP A 189 -15.49 -4.97 -5.87
C TRP A 189 -15.79 -4.94 -7.37
N ASP A 190 -16.78 -4.18 -7.77
CA ASP A 190 -17.22 -4.14 -9.17
C ASP A 190 -16.22 -3.39 -10.08
N ARG A 191 -15.24 -2.69 -9.48
CA ARG A 191 -14.14 -2.02 -10.18
C ARG A 191 -12.87 -2.88 -10.27
N LEU A 192 -12.73 -3.89 -9.42
CA LEU A 192 -11.64 -4.86 -9.50
C LEU A 192 -11.82 -5.72 -10.75
N LEU A 193 -10.78 -5.83 -11.55
CA LEU A 193 -10.79 -6.63 -12.79
C LEU A 193 -10.69 -8.13 -12.47
N PRO A 194 -11.22 -9.01 -13.34
CA PRO A 194 -10.90 -10.43 -13.29
C PRO A 194 -9.38 -10.64 -13.35
N GLY A 195 -8.86 -11.57 -12.53
CA GLY A 195 -7.41 -11.74 -12.33
C GLY A 195 -6.80 -10.76 -11.33
N GLY A 196 -7.52 -9.72 -10.92
CA GLY A 196 -7.06 -8.75 -9.91
C GLY A 196 -6.98 -9.36 -8.52
N TYR A 197 -6.07 -8.82 -7.73
CA TYR A 197 -5.76 -9.30 -6.38
C TYR A 197 -6.38 -8.39 -5.31
N ILE A 198 -6.88 -9.00 -4.24
CA ILE A 198 -7.10 -8.33 -2.95
C ILE A 198 -6.16 -8.98 -1.95
N ILE A 199 -5.37 -8.17 -1.28
CA ILE A 199 -4.37 -8.59 -0.30
C ILE A 199 -4.81 -8.04 1.05
N PHE A 200 -4.82 -8.88 2.07
CA PHE A 200 -5.24 -8.56 3.43
C PHE A 200 -4.03 -8.57 4.36
N ASP A 201 -3.80 -7.45 5.05
CA ASP A 201 -2.65 -7.34 5.95
C ASP A 201 -2.86 -8.17 7.21
N GLU A 202 -4.04 -8.14 7.81
CA GLU A 202 -4.31 -8.64 9.17
C GLU A 202 -5.44 -9.70 9.24
N TYR A 203 -5.80 -10.36 8.13
CA TYR A 203 -6.94 -11.30 8.09
C TYR A 203 -6.88 -12.42 9.16
N GLU A 204 -5.70 -12.89 9.53
CA GLU A 204 -5.52 -13.93 10.55
C GLU A 204 -5.16 -13.37 11.94
N TYR A 205 -5.10 -12.05 12.11
CA TYR A 205 -4.61 -11.45 13.34
C TYR A 205 -5.72 -11.26 14.38
N HIS A 206 -5.62 -11.98 15.50
CA HIS A 206 -6.69 -12.07 16.50
C HIS A 206 -7.10 -10.77 17.21
N LYS A 207 -6.27 -9.72 17.17
CA LYS A 207 -6.54 -8.46 17.88
C LYS A 207 -7.37 -7.49 17.07
N PHE A 208 -7.47 -7.70 15.76
CA PHE A 208 -8.25 -6.89 14.84
C PHE A 208 -9.43 -7.70 14.29
N ASP A 209 -10.40 -7.04 13.71
CA ASP A 209 -11.57 -7.68 13.14
C ASP A 209 -11.69 -7.52 11.61
N GLU A 210 -10.56 -7.30 10.93
CA GLU A 210 -10.47 -7.25 9.47
C GLU A 210 -11.15 -8.47 8.82
N SER A 211 -10.86 -9.68 9.32
CA SER A 211 -11.48 -10.92 8.84
C SER A 211 -13.00 -10.92 8.93
N VAL A 212 -13.59 -10.32 9.97
CA VAL A 212 -15.05 -10.22 10.13
C VAL A 212 -15.64 -9.39 8.98
N GLY A 213 -14.98 -8.29 8.61
CA GLY A 213 -15.40 -7.45 7.48
C GLY A 213 -15.30 -8.17 6.14
N VAL A 214 -14.22 -8.91 5.92
CA VAL A 214 -14.00 -9.73 4.71
C VAL A 214 -15.05 -10.83 4.60
N ASP A 215 -15.28 -11.60 5.65
CA ASP A 215 -16.23 -12.71 5.66
C ASP A 215 -17.66 -12.22 5.42
N LYS A 216 -18.03 -11.08 6.02
CA LYS A 216 -19.33 -10.44 5.77
C LYS A 216 -19.45 -10.00 4.32
N PHE A 217 -18.41 -9.39 3.75
CA PHE A 217 -18.39 -9.00 2.33
C PHE A 217 -18.60 -10.20 1.41
N LEU A 218 -17.87 -11.29 1.60
CA LEU A 218 -17.99 -12.50 0.80
C LEU A 218 -19.40 -13.10 0.87
N LYS A 219 -19.98 -13.11 2.07
CA LYS A 219 -21.34 -13.59 2.30
C LYS A 219 -22.39 -12.75 1.58
N ASP A 220 -22.34 -11.43 1.75
CA ASP A 220 -23.36 -10.51 1.23
C ASP A 220 -23.28 -10.36 -0.31
N LYS A 221 -22.06 -10.40 -0.89
CA LYS A 221 -21.87 -10.48 -2.34
C LYS A 221 -22.11 -11.88 -2.90
N LYS A 222 -22.35 -12.90 -2.06
CA LYS A 222 -22.50 -14.32 -2.46
C LYS A 222 -21.31 -14.85 -3.24
N ILE A 223 -20.13 -14.40 -2.87
CA ILE A 223 -18.87 -14.75 -3.52
C ILE A 223 -18.34 -16.05 -2.94
N LYS A 224 -18.09 -17.05 -3.79
CA LYS A 224 -17.43 -18.30 -3.43
C LYS A 224 -15.97 -18.27 -3.85
N TYR A 225 -15.18 -17.44 -3.20
CA TYR A 225 -13.74 -17.36 -3.42
C TYR A 225 -12.97 -18.01 -2.27
N GLU A 226 -11.79 -18.47 -2.61
CA GLU A 226 -10.85 -19.05 -1.66
C GLU A 226 -9.95 -17.91 -1.14
N ILE A 227 -9.93 -17.72 0.17
CA ILE A 227 -8.89 -16.95 0.84
C ILE A 227 -7.66 -17.84 0.96
N LYS A 228 -6.53 -17.35 0.48
CA LYS A 228 -5.25 -18.09 0.47
C LYS A 228 -4.28 -17.44 1.43
N SER A 229 -3.59 -18.26 2.23
CA SER A 229 -2.53 -17.77 3.10
C SER A 229 -1.32 -17.30 2.28
N THR A 230 -0.70 -16.23 2.73
CA THR A 230 0.60 -15.78 2.23
C THR A 230 1.75 -16.59 2.81
N HIS A 231 1.52 -17.30 3.92
CA HIS A 231 2.53 -17.91 4.79
C HIS A 231 3.47 -16.87 5.43
N TRP A 232 2.96 -15.66 5.63
CA TRP A 232 3.69 -14.55 6.25
C TRP A 232 2.81 -13.81 7.26
N ILE A 233 3.44 -13.02 8.12
CA ILE A 233 2.77 -12.37 9.25
C ILE A 233 2.03 -11.09 8.89
N ALA A 234 2.42 -10.42 7.78
CA ALA A 234 1.77 -9.22 7.22
C ALA A 234 2.37 -8.94 5.83
N PRO A 235 1.61 -9.06 4.75
CA PRO A 235 0.20 -9.48 4.69
C PRO A 235 0.00 -10.97 5.01
N THR A 236 -1.15 -11.29 5.62
CA THR A 236 -1.47 -12.66 6.06
C THR A 236 -2.13 -13.48 4.97
N SER A 237 -2.98 -12.87 4.16
CA SER A 237 -3.77 -13.59 3.16
C SER A 237 -4.08 -12.77 1.90
N TYR A 238 -4.63 -13.43 0.90
CA TYR A 238 -5.05 -12.81 -0.36
C TYR A 238 -6.16 -13.61 -1.03
N MET A 239 -6.86 -12.95 -1.93
CA MET A 239 -7.78 -13.58 -2.88
C MET A 239 -7.59 -13.01 -4.30
N ILE A 240 -8.04 -13.77 -5.30
CA ILE A 240 -7.98 -13.38 -6.72
C ILE A 240 -9.40 -13.35 -7.27
N LYS A 241 -9.79 -12.26 -7.90
CA LYS A 241 -11.08 -12.19 -8.59
C LYS A 241 -11.06 -13.08 -9.84
N LYS A 242 -11.95 -14.07 -9.88
CA LYS A 242 -12.11 -14.96 -11.05
C LYS A 242 -12.96 -14.28 -12.12
N GLU A 243 -12.84 -14.75 -13.34
CA GLU A 243 -13.85 -14.48 -14.38
C GLU A 243 -15.17 -15.13 -13.97
N ASN A 244 -16.28 -14.43 -14.18
CA ASN A 244 -17.64 -14.95 -13.92
C ASN A 244 -18.05 -15.94 -15.01
#